data_00e8ecaab329f52c3cbd3723aa1a5d46
#
_entry.id   00e8ecaab329f52c3cbd3723aa1a5d46
#
_cell.length_a   1.000
_cell.length_b   1.000
_cell.length_c   1.000
_cell.angle_alpha   90.00
_cell.angle_beta   90.00
_cell.angle_gamma   90.00
#
_symmetry.space_group_name_H-M   'P 1'
#
loop_
_entity.id
_entity.type
_entity.pdbx_description
1 polymer ?
#
loop_
_entity_poly.entity_id
_entity_poly.type
_entity_poly.pdbx_seq_one_letter_code
_entity_poly.pdbx_strand_id
1 'polypeptide(L)'
;YYYGYLIFGGLSRLAGVSTALGYNLALAMVAAMAATGIFGLGFSIVRLVGGSLKGATLTGLLAVFLLLGIANLESGLELGRASGIGDAGFWQWVDIKGLDGPLKSATWHPSEPGWWWWRASRIIDTVENGQSLDYTITEFPAFSFLLGDLHPHVMSLPFVLAFSGLVLNFLVG
;
A
#
# COMPACT_ATOMS: atom_id res chain seq x y z
N TYR A 1 -7.67 -16.93 2.73
CA TYR A 1 -7.53 -16.26 1.44
C TYR A 1 -8.90 -15.85 0.86
N TYR A 2 -9.90 -16.74 0.82
CA TYR A 2 -11.21 -16.49 0.22
C TYR A 2 -12.22 -15.76 1.11
N TYR A 3 -11.94 -15.58 2.38
CA TYR A 3 -12.92 -15.07 3.35
C TYR A 3 -13.40 -13.65 3.04
N GLY A 4 -12.49 -12.78 2.60
CA GLY A 4 -12.84 -11.42 2.16
C GLY A 4 -13.79 -11.42 0.96
N TYR A 5 -13.53 -12.25 -0.03
CA TYR A 5 -14.43 -12.38 -1.19
C TYR A 5 -15.80 -12.94 -0.81
N LEU A 6 -15.87 -13.84 0.17
CA LEU A 6 -17.14 -14.34 0.68
C LEU A 6 -17.97 -13.22 1.33
N ILE A 7 -17.33 -12.36 2.13
CA ILE A 7 -18.01 -11.21 2.77
C ILE A 7 -18.54 -10.26 1.70
N PHE A 8 -17.69 -9.80 0.77
CA PHE A 8 -18.10 -8.84 -0.25
C PHE A 8 -19.07 -9.44 -1.27
N GLY A 9 -18.93 -10.71 -1.62
CA GLY A 9 -19.89 -11.45 -2.43
C GLY A 9 -21.26 -11.58 -1.75
N GLY A 10 -21.27 -11.84 -0.46
CA GLY A 10 -22.51 -11.87 0.36
C GLY A 10 -23.17 -10.50 0.41
N LEU A 11 -22.43 -9.44 0.65
CA LEU A 11 -22.93 -8.05 0.65
C LEU A 11 -23.50 -7.66 -0.70
N SER A 12 -22.81 -7.99 -1.80
CA SER A 12 -23.28 -7.73 -3.16
C SER A 12 -24.61 -8.42 -3.43
N ARG A 13 -24.74 -9.67 -2.97
CA ARG A 13 -25.95 -10.45 -3.12
C ARG A 13 -27.12 -9.88 -2.30
N LEU A 14 -26.85 -9.45 -1.06
CA LEU A 14 -27.85 -8.79 -0.20
C LEU A 14 -28.31 -7.44 -0.79
N ALA A 15 -27.39 -6.70 -1.41
CA ALA A 15 -27.69 -5.44 -2.07
C ALA A 15 -28.37 -5.60 -3.45
N GLY A 16 -28.49 -6.83 -3.96
CA GLY A 16 -29.09 -7.09 -5.27
C GLY A 16 -28.28 -6.56 -6.46
N VAL A 17 -26.96 -6.35 -6.29
CA VAL A 17 -26.10 -5.86 -7.38
C VAL A 17 -25.38 -7.01 -8.08
N SER A 18 -25.05 -6.81 -9.36
CA SER A 18 -24.25 -7.80 -10.12
C SER A 18 -22.86 -7.97 -9.52
N THR A 19 -22.25 -9.12 -9.72
CA THR A 19 -20.90 -9.42 -9.19
C THR A 19 -19.85 -8.42 -9.68
N ALA A 20 -19.91 -8.01 -10.96
CA ALA A 20 -18.97 -7.03 -11.50
C ALA A 20 -19.10 -5.66 -10.83
N LEU A 21 -20.35 -5.19 -10.63
CA LEU A 21 -20.58 -3.93 -9.91
C LEU A 21 -20.19 -4.07 -8.43
N GLY A 22 -20.55 -5.19 -7.80
CA GLY A 22 -20.23 -5.48 -6.41
C GLY A 22 -18.72 -5.50 -6.14
N TYR A 23 -17.93 -6.03 -7.06
CA TYR A 23 -16.48 -6.02 -6.97
C TYR A 23 -15.90 -4.59 -6.95
N ASN A 24 -16.31 -3.73 -7.88
CA ASN A 24 -15.86 -2.34 -7.94
C ASN A 24 -16.32 -1.52 -6.73
N LEU A 25 -17.55 -1.75 -6.27
CA LEU A 25 -18.04 -1.11 -5.05
C LEU A 25 -17.30 -1.57 -3.81
N ALA A 26 -16.96 -2.86 -3.72
CA ALA A 26 -16.15 -3.40 -2.62
C ALA A 26 -14.76 -2.77 -2.58
N LEU A 27 -14.11 -2.60 -3.73
CA LEU A 27 -12.81 -1.94 -3.82
C LEU A 27 -12.86 -0.50 -3.29
N ALA A 28 -13.86 0.27 -3.74
CA ALA A 28 -14.06 1.65 -3.27
C ALA A 28 -14.40 1.71 -1.79
N MET A 29 -15.22 0.79 -1.29
CA MET A 29 -15.60 0.69 0.11
C MET A 29 -14.40 0.35 1.00
N VAL A 30 -13.57 -0.61 0.60
CA VAL A 30 -12.34 -0.98 1.33
C VAL A 30 -11.39 0.20 1.42
N ALA A 31 -11.18 0.93 0.32
CA ALA A 31 -10.34 2.13 0.32
C ALA A 31 -10.89 3.22 1.26
N ALA A 32 -12.19 3.49 1.21
CA ALA A 32 -12.85 4.46 2.07
C ALA A 32 -12.78 4.09 3.56
N MET A 33 -13.02 2.82 3.89
CA MET A 33 -12.93 2.33 5.26
C MET A 33 -11.48 2.37 5.77
N ALA A 34 -10.50 1.98 4.95
CA ALA A 34 -9.09 2.08 5.30
C ALA A 34 -8.66 3.54 5.52
N ALA A 35 -9.07 4.46 4.64
CA ALA A 35 -8.82 5.89 4.79
C ALA A 35 -9.38 6.43 6.11
N THR A 36 -10.65 6.12 6.38
CA THR A 36 -11.34 6.57 7.61
C THR A 36 -10.68 5.99 8.86
N GLY A 37 -10.34 4.70 8.84
CA GLY A 37 -9.70 4.01 9.96
C GLY A 37 -8.33 4.58 10.29
N ILE A 38 -7.46 4.73 9.29
CA ILE A 38 -6.11 5.27 9.52
C ILE A 38 -6.12 6.76 9.88
N PHE A 39 -7.04 7.54 9.29
CA PHE A 39 -7.26 8.93 9.69
C PHE A 39 -7.65 9.00 11.17
N GLY A 40 -8.64 8.21 11.57
CA GLY A 40 -9.14 8.16 12.94
C GLY A 40 -8.06 7.80 13.95
N LEU A 41 -7.23 6.79 13.63
CA LEU A 41 -6.09 6.39 14.46
C LEU A 41 -5.07 7.52 14.61
N GLY A 42 -4.58 8.08 13.50
CA GLY A 42 -3.61 9.17 13.52
C GLY A 42 -4.12 10.40 14.25
N PHE A 43 -5.37 10.77 14.01
CA PHE A 43 -6.04 11.87 14.71
C PHE A 43 -6.12 11.60 16.23
N SER A 44 -6.60 10.42 16.62
CA SER A 44 -6.82 10.07 18.02
C SER A 44 -5.52 10.04 18.81
N ILE A 45 -4.45 9.46 18.25
CA ILE A 45 -3.13 9.41 18.90
C ILE A 45 -2.63 10.82 19.22
N VAL A 46 -2.69 11.76 18.27
CA VAL A 46 -2.26 13.14 18.51
C VAL A 46 -3.13 13.82 19.56
N ARG A 47 -4.43 13.57 19.55
CA ARG A 47 -5.35 14.15 20.56
C ARG A 47 -5.09 13.60 21.96
N LEU A 48 -4.79 12.32 22.07
CA LEU A 48 -4.48 11.65 23.34
C LEU A 48 -3.23 12.19 24.02
N VAL A 49 -2.21 12.56 23.24
CA VAL A 49 -0.98 13.18 23.79
C VAL A 49 -1.10 14.71 23.95
N GLY A 50 -2.31 15.26 23.89
CA GLY A 50 -2.56 16.69 24.10
C GLY A 50 -2.27 17.58 22.88
N GLY A 51 -2.08 17.00 21.69
CA GLY A 51 -1.82 17.76 20.48
C GLY A 51 -3.03 18.60 20.03
N SER A 52 -2.77 19.64 19.24
CA SER A 52 -3.79 20.55 18.73
C SER A 52 -4.74 19.86 17.74
N LEU A 53 -5.95 20.38 17.58
CA LEU A 53 -6.91 19.89 16.59
C LEU A 53 -6.33 19.94 15.17
N LYS A 54 -5.65 21.04 14.82
CA LYS A 54 -4.99 21.19 13.51
C LYS A 54 -3.90 20.15 13.30
N GLY A 55 -3.05 19.92 14.33
CA GLY A 55 -2.02 18.88 14.27
C GLY A 55 -2.61 17.48 14.09
N ALA A 56 -3.66 17.16 14.85
CA ALA A 56 -4.37 15.86 14.73
C ALA A 56 -4.96 15.67 13.32
N THR A 57 -5.61 16.68 12.76
CA THR A 57 -6.17 16.62 11.41
C THR A 57 -5.08 16.43 10.36
N LEU A 58 -3.98 17.18 10.44
CA LEU A 58 -2.86 17.04 9.51
C LEU A 58 -2.20 15.64 9.59
N THR A 59 -2.02 15.12 10.80
CA THR A 59 -1.48 13.78 11.00
C THR A 59 -2.42 12.72 10.42
N GLY A 60 -3.72 12.83 10.64
CA GLY A 60 -4.70 11.93 10.05
C GLY A 60 -4.67 11.94 8.52
N LEU A 61 -4.63 13.13 7.90
CA LEU A 61 -4.53 13.27 6.44
C LEU A 61 -3.20 12.71 5.90
N LEU A 62 -2.10 12.98 6.59
CA LEU A 62 -0.80 12.43 6.22
C LEU A 62 -0.80 10.89 6.31
N ALA A 63 -1.40 10.33 7.35
CA ALA A 63 -1.51 8.87 7.50
C ALA A 63 -2.32 8.23 6.36
N VAL A 64 -3.40 8.86 5.91
CA VAL A 64 -4.15 8.41 4.72
C VAL A 64 -3.27 8.44 3.48
N PHE A 65 -2.57 9.55 3.26
CA PHE A 65 -1.69 9.70 2.11
C PHE A 65 -0.55 8.67 2.10
N LEU A 66 0.06 8.42 3.26
CA LEU A 66 1.11 7.40 3.39
C LEU A 66 0.60 5.97 3.14
N LEU A 67 -0.59 5.64 3.65
CA LEU A 67 -1.13 4.29 3.52
C LEU A 67 -1.65 4.00 2.10
N LEU A 68 -2.41 4.95 1.52
CA LEU A 68 -3.16 4.71 0.29
C LEU A 68 -2.55 5.36 -0.95
N GLY A 69 -1.69 6.36 -0.79
CA GLY A 69 -1.15 7.15 -1.90
C GLY A 69 0.31 6.90 -2.19
N ILE A 70 1.11 6.60 -1.14
CA ILE A 70 2.54 6.36 -1.33
C ILE A 70 2.79 4.87 -1.47
N ALA A 71 3.63 4.53 -2.47
CA ALA A 71 4.26 3.24 -2.57
C ALA A 71 5.26 3.03 -1.40
N ASN A 72 5.92 1.91 -1.38
CA ASN A 72 7.09 1.74 -0.55
C ASN A 72 8.21 2.73 -0.96
N LEU A 73 9.30 2.79 -0.18
CA LEU A 73 10.39 3.75 -0.41
C LEU A 73 11.15 3.51 -1.74
N GLU A 74 10.97 2.37 -2.35
CA GLU A 74 11.61 2.00 -3.61
C GLU A 74 11.26 3.00 -4.73
N SER A 75 10.03 3.49 -4.78
CA SER A 75 9.64 4.51 -5.77
C SER A 75 10.44 5.82 -5.65
N GLY A 76 10.79 6.21 -4.43
CA GLY A 76 11.65 7.36 -4.18
C GLY A 76 13.09 7.10 -4.64
N LEU A 77 13.59 5.89 -4.46
CA LEU A 77 14.90 5.47 -4.92
C LEU A 77 14.97 5.42 -6.45
N GLU A 78 13.95 4.87 -7.12
CA GLU A 78 13.85 4.89 -8.58
C GLU A 78 13.89 6.32 -9.14
N LEU A 79 13.11 7.21 -8.55
CA LEU A 79 13.08 8.61 -8.94
C LEU A 79 14.43 9.30 -8.69
N GLY A 80 15.07 9.03 -7.56
CA GLY A 80 16.39 9.53 -7.21
C GLY A 80 17.43 9.10 -8.24
N ARG A 81 17.46 7.82 -8.59
CA ARG A 81 18.36 7.29 -9.60
C ARG A 81 18.09 7.87 -10.98
N ALA A 82 16.83 7.95 -11.41
CA ALA A 82 16.45 8.58 -12.69
C ALA A 82 16.88 10.05 -12.76
N SER A 83 16.96 10.72 -11.59
CA SER A 83 17.44 12.10 -11.46
C SER A 83 18.95 12.23 -11.31
N GLY A 84 19.71 11.13 -11.42
CA GLY A 84 21.18 11.12 -11.28
C GLY A 84 21.68 11.26 -9.84
N ILE A 85 20.85 10.99 -8.84
CA ILE A 85 21.24 11.01 -7.43
C ILE A 85 21.94 9.69 -7.06
N GLY A 86 23.04 9.78 -6.31
CA GLY A 86 23.83 8.63 -5.88
C GLY A 86 24.85 8.16 -6.92
N ASP A 87 25.93 7.55 -6.42
CA ASP A 87 26.96 6.93 -7.23
C ASP A 87 26.76 5.40 -7.39
N ALA A 88 27.62 4.76 -8.15
CA ALA A 88 27.54 3.31 -8.37
C ALA A 88 27.66 2.51 -7.08
N GLY A 89 28.51 2.97 -6.12
CA GLY A 89 28.68 2.31 -4.83
C GLY A 89 27.42 2.39 -3.96
N PHE A 90 26.76 3.54 -3.97
CA PHE A 90 25.47 3.71 -3.28
C PHE A 90 24.40 2.75 -3.82
N TRP A 91 24.26 2.66 -5.15
CA TRP A 91 23.24 1.80 -5.76
C TRP A 91 23.54 0.31 -5.59
N GLN A 92 24.81 -0.06 -5.59
CA GLN A 92 25.22 -1.42 -5.26
C GLN A 92 24.95 -1.76 -3.78
N TRP A 93 25.12 -0.80 -2.88
CA TRP A 93 24.80 -0.98 -1.46
C TRP A 93 23.29 -1.08 -1.20
N VAL A 94 22.47 -0.31 -1.94
CA VAL A 94 20.99 -0.37 -1.84
C VAL A 94 20.46 -1.74 -2.25
N ASP A 95 21.16 -2.42 -3.19
CA ASP A 95 20.91 -3.80 -3.61
C ASP A 95 19.44 -4.08 -4.01
N ILE A 96 18.81 -3.14 -4.72
CA ILE A 96 17.47 -3.32 -5.27
C ILE A 96 17.60 -3.85 -6.69
N LYS A 97 16.97 -4.99 -6.94
CA LYS A 97 16.95 -5.66 -8.24
C LYS A 97 16.52 -4.71 -9.36
N GLY A 98 17.39 -4.53 -10.35
CA GLY A 98 17.15 -3.67 -11.51
C GLY A 98 17.53 -2.19 -11.30
N LEU A 99 18.02 -1.80 -10.12
CA LEU A 99 18.58 -0.47 -9.86
C LEU A 99 20.12 -0.45 -9.91
N ASP A 100 20.78 -1.58 -9.93
CA ASP A 100 22.24 -1.75 -10.03
C ASP A 100 22.79 -1.46 -11.44
N GLY A 101 21.96 -1.60 -12.49
CA GLY A 101 22.32 -1.37 -13.88
C GLY A 101 21.84 -0.03 -14.44
N PRO A 102 22.11 0.28 -15.72
CA PRO A 102 21.57 1.48 -16.36
C PRO A 102 20.05 1.41 -16.39
N LEU A 103 19.38 2.46 -15.90
CA LEU A 103 17.91 2.55 -15.93
C LEU A 103 17.42 2.49 -17.38
N LYS A 104 16.75 1.40 -17.70
CA LYS A 104 15.91 1.35 -18.89
C LYS A 104 14.62 2.08 -18.52
N SER A 105 14.51 3.34 -18.88
CA SER A 105 13.35 4.22 -18.70
C SER A 105 12.36 3.86 -17.58
N ALA A 106 12.26 4.67 -16.52
CA ALA A 106 11.16 4.58 -15.59
C ALA A 106 9.89 5.11 -16.29
N THR A 107 8.91 4.25 -16.54
CA THR A 107 7.62 4.69 -17.07
C THR A 107 6.57 4.68 -15.98
N TRP A 108 5.68 5.66 -16.04
CA TRP A 108 4.57 5.81 -15.08
C TRP A 108 3.31 5.08 -15.55
N HIS A 109 3.33 4.53 -16.77
CA HIS A 109 2.16 3.88 -17.34
C HIS A 109 2.22 2.36 -17.16
N PRO A 110 1.16 1.70 -16.62
CA PRO A 110 1.16 0.27 -16.32
C PRO A 110 1.38 -0.65 -17.51
N SER A 111 1.00 -0.21 -18.73
CA SER A 111 1.14 -1.01 -19.94
C SER A 111 2.52 -0.96 -20.58
N GLU A 112 3.42 -0.10 -20.08
CA GLU A 112 4.75 0.06 -20.68
C GLU A 112 5.78 -0.85 -20.00
N PRO A 113 6.74 -1.41 -20.77
CA PRO A 113 7.85 -2.16 -20.21
C PRO A 113 8.66 -1.30 -19.25
N GLY A 114 8.97 -1.83 -18.08
CA GLY A 114 9.74 -1.11 -17.07
C GLY A 114 8.91 -0.25 -16.13
N TRP A 115 7.62 -0.50 -16.05
CA TRP A 115 6.76 0.13 -15.05
C TRP A 115 7.30 -0.11 -13.65
N TRP A 116 7.78 0.96 -12.99
CA TRP A 116 8.51 0.93 -11.73
C TRP A 116 7.69 0.35 -10.57
N TRP A 117 6.38 0.51 -10.55
CA TRP A 117 5.52 -0.05 -9.52
C TRP A 117 5.50 -1.57 -9.52
N TRP A 118 5.74 -2.18 -10.68
CA TRP A 118 5.91 -3.63 -10.73
C TRP A 118 7.17 -4.06 -9.99
N ARG A 119 8.29 -3.37 -10.18
CA ARG A 119 9.53 -3.64 -9.43
C ARG A 119 9.36 -3.37 -7.96
N ALA A 120 8.73 -2.25 -7.58
CA ALA A 120 8.42 -1.88 -6.21
C ALA A 120 7.59 -2.94 -5.46
N SER A 121 6.78 -3.70 -6.18
CA SER A 121 5.99 -4.80 -5.61
C SER A 121 6.72 -6.14 -5.58
N ARG A 122 8.02 -6.19 -5.91
CA ARG A 122 8.86 -7.42 -5.98
C ARG A 122 10.31 -7.15 -5.55
N ILE A 123 10.46 -6.44 -4.44
CA ILE A 123 11.79 -6.03 -3.93
C ILE A 123 12.49 -7.21 -3.27
N ILE A 124 11.76 -8.04 -2.52
CA ILE A 124 12.33 -9.14 -1.76
C ILE A 124 12.58 -10.31 -2.70
N ASP A 125 13.84 -10.61 -2.92
CA ASP A 125 14.31 -11.73 -3.74
C ASP A 125 15.62 -12.26 -3.14
N THR A 126 15.59 -13.45 -2.58
CA THR A 126 16.81 -14.11 -2.11
C THR A 126 17.49 -14.78 -3.30
N VAL A 127 18.70 -14.35 -3.60
CA VAL A 127 19.47 -14.91 -4.70
C VAL A 127 20.58 -15.81 -4.14
N GLU A 128 20.57 -17.09 -4.50
CA GLU A 128 21.63 -18.04 -4.16
C GLU A 128 22.18 -18.67 -5.44
N ASN A 129 23.51 -18.63 -5.60
CA ASN A 129 24.21 -19.12 -6.81
C ASN A 129 23.68 -18.53 -8.13
N GLY A 130 23.22 -17.28 -8.12
CA GLY A 130 22.65 -16.59 -9.29
C GLY A 130 21.21 -17.00 -9.63
N GLN A 131 20.56 -17.81 -8.79
CA GLN A 131 19.17 -18.20 -8.94
C GLN A 131 18.30 -17.52 -7.87
N SER A 132 17.15 -16.99 -8.30
CA SER A 132 16.12 -16.48 -7.39
C SER A 132 15.46 -17.65 -6.68
N LEU A 133 15.49 -17.65 -5.34
CA LEU A 133 14.88 -18.69 -4.50
C LEU A 133 13.46 -18.33 -4.10
N ASP A 134 13.22 -17.06 -3.79
CA ASP A 134 11.93 -16.57 -3.34
C ASP A 134 11.63 -15.22 -3.97
N TYR A 135 11.00 -15.22 -5.11
CA TYR A 135 10.51 -14.01 -5.75
C TYR A 135 9.21 -13.57 -5.07
N THR A 136 9.35 -12.96 -3.88
CA THR A 136 8.22 -12.65 -3.02
C THR A 136 7.43 -11.46 -3.55
N ILE A 137 6.12 -11.62 -3.65
CA ILE A 137 5.20 -10.54 -3.97
C ILE A 137 5.02 -9.68 -2.73
N THR A 138 5.45 -8.42 -2.80
CA THR A 138 5.38 -7.41 -1.74
C THR A 138 4.49 -6.25 -2.17
N GLU A 139 3.27 -6.57 -2.60
CA GLU A 139 2.31 -5.56 -3.03
C GLU A 139 1.92 -4.62 -1.88
N PHE A 140 1.69 -3.37 -2.24
CA PHE A 140 1.30 -2.30 -1.33
C PHE A 140 -0.08 -1.75 -1.73
N PRO A 141 -0.83 -1.13 -0.82
CA PRO A 141 -2.22 -0.75 -1.07
C PRO A 141 -2.43 0.09 -2.33
N ALA A 142 -1.57 1.10 -2.56
CA ALA A 142 -1.67 1.94 -3.75
C ALA A 142 -1.57 1.14 -5.06
N PHE A 143 -0.70 0.13 -5.11
CA PHE A 143 -0.55 -0.76 -6.27
C PHE A 143 -1.84 -1.55 -6.54
N SER A 144 -2.40 -2.17 -5.51
CA SER A 144 -3.63 -2.95 -5.64
C SER A 144 -4.83 -2.09 -6.03
N PHE A 145 -4.97 -0.90 -5.43
CA PHE A 145 -6.05 0.03 -5.80
C PHE A 145 -5.90 0.57 -7.22
N LEU A 146 -4.67 0.86 -7.68
CA LEU A 146 -4.43 1.30 -9.05
C LEU A 146 -4.78 0.23 -10.07
N LEU A 147 -4.43 -1.03 -9.80
CA LEU A 147 -4.78 -2.16 -10.66
C LEU A 147 -6.26 -2.56 -10.58
N GLY A 148 -7.00 -2.02 -9.63
CA GLY A 148 -8.37 -2.44 -9.37
C GLY A 148 -8.45 -3.87 -8.81
N ASP A 149 -7.42 -4.30 -8.08
CA ASP A 149 -7.30 -5.65 -7.54
C ASP A 149 -7.67 -5.70 -6.06
N LEU A 150 -8.78 -6.37 -5.79
CA LEU A 150 -9.30 -6.56 -4.43
C LEU A 150 -8.51 -7.69 -3.71
N HIS A 151 -7.23 -7.48 -3.51
CA HIS A 151 -6.33 -8.45 -2.87
C HIS A 151 -6.66 -8.65 -1.38
N PRO A 152 -6.38 -9.83 -0.81
CA PRO A 152 -6.64 -10.13 0.59
C PRO A 152 -6.01 -9.14 1.57
N HIS A 153 -4.79 -8.66 1.29
CA HIS A 153 -4.11 -7.71 2.17
C HIS A 153 -4.83 -6.34 2.22
N VAL A 154 -5.36 -5.83 1.10
CA VAL A 154 -6.16 -4.59 1.13
C VAL A 154 -7.53 -4.81 1.77
N MET A 155 -8.17 -5.97 1.54
CA MET A 155 -9.42 -6.32 2.21
C MET A 155 -9.26 -6.43 3.74
N SER A 156 -8.08 -6.76 4.23
CA SER A 156 -7.81 -6.85 5.67
C SER A 156 -7.63 -5.49 6.35
N LEU A 157 -7.26 -4.43 5.60
CA LEU A 157 -6.96 -3.11 6.16
C LEU A 157 -8.06 -2.54 7.06
N PRO A 158 -9.34 -2.50 6.65
CA PRO A 158 -10.40 -2.00 7.52
C PRO A 158 -10.50 -2.73 8.85
N PHE A 159 -10.34 -4.05 8.84
CA PHE A 159 -10.42 -4.89 10.05
C PHE A 159 -9.24 -4.65 10.98
N VAL A 160 -8.03 -4.61 10.44
CA VAL A 160 -6.81 -4.34 11.22
C VAL A 160 -6.87 -2.95 11.84
N LEU A 161 -7.30 -1.94 11.09
CA LEU A 161 -7.43 -0.57 11.57
C LEU A 161 -8.53 -0.41 12.61
N ALA A 162 -9.67 -1.08 12.42
CA ALA A 162 -10.74 -1.11 13.41
C ALA A 162 -10.29 -1.79 14.71
N PHE A 163 -9.60 -2.92 14.60
CA PHE A 163 -9.03 -3.61 15.76
C PHE A 163 -8.00 -2.74 16.49
N SER A 164 -7.10 -2.07 15.75
CA SER A 164 -6.14 -1.13 16.33
C SER A 164 -6.82 0.01 17.08
N GLY A 165 -7.93 0.53 16.54
CA GLY A 165 -8.73 1.56 17.20
C GLY A 165 -9.38 1.04 18.49
N LEU A 166 -9.89 -0.19 18.49
CA LEU A 166 -10.43 -0.83 19.71
C LEU A 166 -9.35 -1.03 20.78
N VAL A 167 -8.16 -1.51 20.38
CA VAL A 167 -7.02 -1.66 21.30
C VAL A 167 -6.62 -0.31 21.89
N LEU A 168 -6.50 0.73 21.04
CA LEU A 168 -6.18 2.07 21.52
C LEU A 168 -7.21 2.57 22.53
N ASN A 169 -8.49 2.41 22.25
CA ASN A 169 -9.57 2.79 23.16
C ASN A 169 -9.51 2.03 24.49
N PHE A 170 -9.21 0.74 24.44
CA PHE A 170 -9.08 -0.09 25.64
C PHE A 170 -7.87 0.28 26.51
N LEU A 171 -6.77 0.73 25.87
CA LEU A 171 -5.55 1.12 26.62
C LEU A 171 -5.69 2.51 27.29
N VAL A 172 -6.62 3.34 26.85
CA VAL A 172 -6.76 4.73 27.31
C VAL A 172 -8.01 4.93 28.18
N GLY A 173 -9.01 4.08 28.05
CA GLY A 173 -10.24 4.10 28.85
C GLY A 173 -10.13 3.24 30.08
#